data_2f0637b91d6af1a5ab0447acac69ea51
#
_entry.id   2f0637b91d6af1a5ab0447acac69ea51
#
_cell.length_a   1.000
_cell.length_b   1.000
_cell.length_c   1.000
_cell.angle_alpha   90.00
_cell.angle_beta   90.00
_cell.angle_gamma   90.00
#
_symmetry.space_group_name_H-M   'P 1'
#
loop_
_entity.id
_entity.type
_entity.pdbx_description
1 polymer ?
#
loop_
_entity_poly.entity_id
_entity_poly.type
_entity_poly.pdbx_seq_one_letter_code
_entity_poly.pdbx_strand_id
1 'polypeptide(L)'
;MVKFNPPVIELESIGELQFQQEILTFEDISGSGFEPGKIIRYRLAFVYDGLCISPLTDVSWDHTVTGSDTQNIIVTVNINITMLHLVSRRITAVRLYAAEILEGTEQELFRLVKEIELDIHGFSLDPNSGLYTARVFDDGTRYASSIS
;
A
#
# COMPACT_ATOMS: atom_id res chain seq x y z
N MET A 1 -18.80 24.13 -14.06
CA MET A 1 -17.84 23.53 -13.13
C MET A 1 -17.33 22.23 -13.68
N VAL A 2 -16.07 22.07 -13.65
CA VAL A 2 -15.49 20.78 -14.02
C VAL A 2 -15.64 19.87 -12.82
N LYS A 3 -16.36 18.82 -13.02
CA LYS A 3 -16.50 17.83 -11.98
C LYS A 3 -15.24 16.98 -11.92
N PHE A 4 -14.56 17.03 -10.82
CA PHE A 4 -13.42 16.18 -10.62
C PHE A 4 -13.93 14.77 -10.35
N ASN A 5 -13.64 13.88 -11.27
CA ASN A 5 -14.11 12.53 -11.16
C ASN A 5 -13.01 11.55 -11.54
N PRO A 6 -11.83 11.73 -10.99
CA PRO A 6 -10.68 11.02 -11.48
C PRO A 6 -10.46 9.67 -10.85
N PRO A 7 -10.88 9.43 -9.59
CA PRO A 7 -10.24 8.37 -8.81
C PRO A 7 -10.20 7.01 -9.50
N VAL A 8 -11.32 6.58 -10.07
CA VAL A 8 -11.38 5.24 -10.66
C VAL A 8 -10.48 5.14 -11.88
N ILE A 9 -10.60 6.10 -12.79
CA ILE A 9 -9.81 6.07 -14.03
C ILE A 9 -8.33 6.25 -13.73
N GLU A 10 -8.00 7.17 -12.84
CA GLU A 10 -6.61 7.40 -12.47
C GLU A 10 -5.98 6.20 -11.79
N LEU A 11 -6.74 5.51 -10.96
CA LEU A 11 -6.24 4.31 -10.31
C LEU A 11 -5.95 3.20 -11.31
N GLU A 12 -6.79 3.03 -12.30
CA GLU A 12 -6.53 2.07 -13.36
C GLU A 12 -5.27 2.45 -14.15
N SER A 13 -5.13 3.72 -14.47
CA SER A 13 -3.95 4.21 -15.18
C SER A 13 -2.68 4.03 -14.36
N ILE A 14 -2.75 4.32 -13.06
CA ILE A 14 -1.61 4.11 -12.16
C ILE A 14 -1.27 2.63 -12.12
N GLY A 15 -2.26 1.76 -12.02
CA GLY A 15 -2.05 0.32 -12.04
C GLY A 15 -1.38 -0.14 -13.31
N GLU A 16 -1.82 0.34 -14.46
CA GLU A 16 -1.22 0.00 -15.74
C GLU A 16 0.21 0.52 -15.87
N LEU A 17 0.45 1.75 -15.43
CA LEU A 17 1.77 2.35 -15.53
C LEU A 17 2.77 1.69 -14.60
N GLN A 18 2.32 1.17 -13.48
CA GLN A 18 3.20 0.64 -12.44
C GLN A 18 3.24 -0.89 -12.39
N PHE A 19 2.35 -1.57 -13.11
CA PHE A 19 2.21 -3.01 -12.92
C PHE A 19 3.45 -3.82 -13.31
N GLN A 20 4.32 -3.28 -14.14
CA GLN A 20 5.55 -3.94 -14.54
C GLN A 20 6.63 -3.87 -13.46
N GLN A 21 6.37 -3.10 -12.41
CA GLN A 21 7.28 -2.97 -11.29
C GLN A 21 6.58 -3.52 -10.06
N GLU A 22 7.34 -4.14 -9.20
CA GLU A 22 6.80 -4.59 -7.94
C GLU A 22 6.60 -3.39 -7.04
N ILE A 23 5.36 -2.88 -6.98
CA ILE A 23 5.03 -1.74 -6.14
C ILE A 23 5.22 -2.09 -4.68
N LEU A 24 4.81 -3.28 -4.28
CA LEU A 24 5.04 -3.75 -2.91
C LEU A 24 5.99 -4.94 -2.92
N THR A 25 6.99 -4.88 -2.06
CA THR A 25 7.86 -5.99 -1.78
C THR A 25 7.86 -6.25 -0.28
N PHE A 26 8.19 -7.47 0.13
CA PHE A 26 8.00 -7.89 1.51
C PHE A 26 9.24 -8.58 2.06
N GLU A 27 9.50 -8.36 3.34
CA GLU A 27 10.57 -9.04 4.06
C GLU A 27 10.04 -9.44 5.45
N ASP A 28 10.20 -10.71 5.80
CA ASP A 28 9.84 -11.17 7.13
C ASP A 28 10.99 -10.97 8.09
N ILE A 29 10.70 -10.43 9.25
CA ILE A 29 11.69 -10.24 10.32
C ILE A 29 11.14 -10.78 11.63
N SER A 30 12.03 -11.08 12.56
CA SER A 30 11.62 -11.57 13.87
C SER A 30 10.67 -10.60 14.55
N GLY A 31 9.60 -11.12 15.12
CA GLY A 31 8.59 -10.31 15.79
C GLY A 31 7.41 -11.18 16.20
N SER A 32 6.36 -10.54 16.70
CA SER A 32 5.20 -11.24 17.22
C SER A 32 3.90 -10.90 16.51
N GLY A 33 3.97 -10.19 15.38
CA GLY A 33 2.78 -9.70 14.71
C GLY A 33 1.96 -10.78 14.01
N PHE A 34 2.64 -11.70 13.35
CA PHE A 34 1.97 -12.71 12.52
C PHE A 34 2.55 -14.09 12.73
N GLU A 35 1.70 -15.10 12.75
CA GLU A 35 2.13 -16.49 12.80
C GLU A 35 2.55 -16.97 11.41
N PRO A 36 3.46 -17.97 11.35
CA PRO A 36 3.84 -18.55 10.06
C PRO A 36 2.64 -19.14 9.33
N GLY A 37 2.64 -18.98 8.01
CA GLY A 37 1.58 -19.49 7.16
C GLY A 37 0.41 -18.53 6.98
N LYS A 38 0.37 -17.43 7.71
CA LYS A 38 -0.66 -16.41 7.51
C LYS A 38 -0.45 -15.72 6.17
N ILE A 39 -1.55 -15.41 5.54
CA ILE A 39 -1.55 -14.67 4.27
C ILE A 39 -2.13 -13.30 4.54
N ILE A 40 -1.35 -12.27 4.24
CA ILE A 40 -1.78 -10.88 4.42
C ILE A 40 -1.92 -10.28 3.03
N ARG A 41 -3.08 -9.72 2.76
CA ARG A 41 -3.35 -9.04 1.49
C ARG A 41 -3.28 -7.55 1.69
N TYR A 42 -2.50 -6.90 0.84
CA TYR A 42 -2.33 -5.46 0.88
C TYR A 42 -2.96 -4.80 -0.33
N ARG A 43 -3.53 -3.63 -0.11
CA ARG A 43 -4.02 -2.75 -1.17
C ARG A 43 -3.64 -1.33 -0.84
N LEU A 44 -3.66 -0.48 -1.85
CA LEU A 44 -3.33 0.92 -1.69
C LEU A 44 -4.56 1.79 -1.93
N ALA A 45 -4.58 2.96 -1.31
CA ALA A 45 -5.48 4.04 -1.63
C ALA A 45 -4.66 5.32 -1.74
N PHE A 46 -5.20 6.32 -2.41
CA PHE A 46 -4.49 7.57 -2.63
C PHE A 46 -5.26 8.70 -1.97
N VAL A 47 -4.53 9.65 -1.41
CA VAL A 47 -5.11 10.82 -0.77
C VAL A 47 -4.94 12.01 -1.72
N TYR A 48 -6.06 12.65 -2.03
CA TYR A 48 -6.09 13.81 -2.92
C TYR A 48 -6.26 15.08 -2.08
N ASP A 49 -5.42 16.07 -2.33
CA ASP A 49 -5.45 17.37 -1.66
C ASP A 49 -5.40 17.27 -0.13
N GLY A 50 -4.84 16.18 0.38
CA GLY A 50 -4.77 15.95 1.82
C GLY A 50 -6.08 15.61 2.49
N LEU A 51 -7.19 15.51 1.76
CA LEU A 51 -8.52 15.38 2.32
C LEU A 51 -9.34 14.20 1.79
N CYS A 52 -9.29 13.99 0.49
CA CYS A 52 -10.14 12.98 -0.15
C CYS A 52 -9.38 11.69 -0.36
N ILE A 53 -9.97 10.59 0.06
CA ILE A 53 -9.35 9.29 -0.06
C ILE A 53 -10.02 8.52 -1.19
N SER A 54 -9.23 7.97 -2.10
CA SER A 54 -9.74 7.16 -3.19
C SER A 54 -10.24 5.81 -2.67
N PRO A 55 -11.00 5.08 -3.48
CA PRO A 55 -11.25 3.66 -3.21
C PRO A 55 -9.93 2.89 -3.22
N LEU A 56 -9.95 1.69 -2.65
CA LEU A 56 -8.80 0.80 -2.72
C LEU A 56 -8.51 0.41 -4.17
N THR A 57 -7.23 0.16 -4.45
CA THR A 57 -6.83 -0.33 -5.77
C THR A 57 -7.49 -1.69 -6.06
N ASP A 58 -7.78 -1.95 -7.32
CA ASP A 58 -8.26 -3.28 -7.73
C ASP A 58 -7.16 -4.32 -7.60
N VAL A 59 -5.92 -3.90 -7.83
CA VAL A 59 -4.76 -4.77 -7.66
C VAL A 59 -4.48 -4.95 -6.18
N SER A 60 -4.16 -6.16 -5.80
CA SER A 60 -3.75 -6.48 -4.44
C SER A 60 -2.43 -7.25 -4.46
N TRP A 61 -1.74 -7.23 -3.33
CA TRP A 61 -0.47 -7.93 -3.16
C TRP A 61 -0.59 -8.84 -1.94
N ASP A 62 -0.41 -10.12 -2.15
CA ASP A 62 -0.50 -11.11 -1.07
C ASP A 62 0.89 -11.52 -0.62
N HIS A 63 1.08 -11.59 0.68
CA HIS A 63 2.32 -12.07 1.27
C HIS A 63 2.02 -13.18 2.26
N THR A 64 2.70 -14.31 2.10
CA THR A 64 2.60 -15.43 3.04
C THR A 64 3.77 -15.34 4.00
N VAL A 65 3.46 -15.31 5.30
CA VAL A 65 4.48 -15.25 6.34
C VAL A 65 5.23 -16.57 6.36
N THR A 66 6.56 -16.49 6.29
CA THR A 66 7.44 -17.66 6.23
C THR A 66 8.10 -17.91 7.58
N GLY A 67 8.94 -18.93 7.64
CA GLY A 67 9.68 -19.26 8.84
C GLY A 67 8.93 -20.22 9.75
N SER A 68 9.49 -20.48 10.93
CA SER A 68 8.93 -21.39 11.91
C SER A 68 8.40 -20.68 13.16
N ASP A 69 8.72 -19.41 13.31
CA ASP A 69 8.29 -18.60 14.45
C ASP A 69 7.48 -17.40 13.97
N THR A 70 6.83 -16.72 14.93
CA THR A 70 6.11 -15.50 14.63
C THR A 70 7.04 -14.43 14.06
N GLN A 71 6.51 -13.61 13.17
CA GLN A 71 7.30 -12.62 12.46
C GLN A 71 6.52 -11.31 12.28
N ASN A 72 7.25 -10.25 12.02
CA ASN A 72 6.69 -9.01 11.52
C ASN A 72 7.06 -8.89 10.04
N ILE A 73 6.39 -8.00 9.34
CA ILE A 73 6.60 -7.82 7.91
C ILE A 73 7.10 -6.41 7.67
N ILE A 74 8.18 -6.28 6.91
CA ILE A 74 8.57 -4.99 6.37
C ILE A 74 8.01 -4.92 4.96
N VAL A 75 7.10 -3.99 4.75
CA VAL A 75 6.49 -3.74 3.44
C VAL A 75 7.22 -2.57 2.82
N THR A 76 7.85 -2.79 1.69
CA THR A 76 8.50 -1.71 0.96
C THR A 76 7.58 -1.27 -0.17
N VAL A 77 7.22 -0.01 -0.16
CA VAL A 77 6.37 0.60 -1.19
C VAL A 77 7.27 1.32 -2.18
N ASN A 78 7.24 0.88 -3.43
CA ASN A 78 8.08 1.43 -4.49
C ASN A 78 7.20 2.18 -5.48
N ILE A 79 7.37 3.48 -5.57
CA ILE A 79 6.53 4.31 -6.43
C ILE A 79 7.38 5.27 -7.24
N ASN A 80 7.05 5.37 -8.51
CA ASN A 80 7.58 6.42 -9.33
C ASN A 80 6.67 7.65 -9.14
N ILE A 81 7.11 8.58 -8.31
CA ILE A 81 6.32 9.76 -7.98
C ILE A 81 6.06 10.62 -9.22
N THR A 82 7.05 10.68 -10.13
CA THR A 82 6.87 11.43 -11.38
C THR A 82 5.73 10.85 -12.20
N MET A 83 5.70 9.54 -12.35
CA MET A 83 4.62 8.86 -13.07
C MET A 83 3.28 9.07 -12.37
N LEU A 84 3.26 9.01 -11.06
CA LEU A 84 2.05 9.22 -10.29
C LEU A 84 1.51 10.64 -10.51
N HIS A 85 2.39 11.63 -10.53
CA HIS A 85 2.00 13.03 -10.76
C HIS A 85 1.61 13.32 -12.20
N LEU A 86 2.04 12.52 -13.17
CA LEU A 86 1.53 12.63 -14.52
C LEU A 86 0.06 12.25 -14.61
N VAL A 87 -0.37 11.34 -13.73
CA VAL A 87 -1.78 10.96 -13.65
C VAL A 87 -2.56 11.99 -12.85
N SER A 88 -2.09 12.38 -11.67
CA SER A 88 -2.73 13.43 -10.89
C SER A 88 -1.75 14.09 -9.94
N ARG A 89 -1.61 15.42 -10.07
CA ARG A 89 -0.78 16.21 -9.15
C ARG A 89 -1.46 16.48 -7.83
N ARG A 90 -2.74 16.12 -7.72
CA ARG A 90 -3.49 16.31 -6.48
C ARG A 90 -3.26 15.20 -5.47
N ILE A 91 -2.59 14.14 -5.87
CA ILE A 91 -2.24 13.06 -4.94
C ILE A 91 -1.15 13.55 -4.00
N THR A 92 -1.44 13.54 -2.70
CA THR A 92 -0.54 14.04 -1.67
C THR A 92 0.00 12.96 -0.76
N ALA A 93 -0.64 11.80 -0.73
CA ALA A 93 -0.21 10.69 0.11
C ALA A 93 -0.71 9.36 -0.43
N VAL A 94 -0.08 8.30 0.03
CA VAL A 94 -0.47 6.92 -0.26
C VAL A 94 -0.82 6.25 1.05
N ARG A 95 -1.93 5.53 1.08
CA ARG A 95 -2.32 4.74 2.25
C ARG A 95 -2.15 3.26 1.96
N LEU A 96 -1.50 2.57 2.87
CA LEU A 96 -1.36 1.12 2.81
C LEU A 96 -2.41 0.48 3.71
N TYR A 97 -3.23 -0.38 3.12
CA TYR A 97 -4.25 -1.14 3.83
C TYR A 97 -3.92 -2.61 3.77
N ALA A 98 -4.34 -3.33 4.78
CA ALA A 98 -4.11 -4.76 4.86
C ALA A 98 -5.32 -5.50 5.41
N ALA A 99 -5.50 -6.72 4.91
CA ALA A 99 -6.49 -7.65 5.43
C ALA A 99 -5.82 -9.01 5.59
N GLU A 100 -6.15 -9.71 6.67
CA GLU A 100 -5.70 -11.07 6.85
C GLU A 100 -6.67 -11.98 6.10
N ILE A 101 -6.12 -12.86 5.29
CA ILE A 101 -6.93 -13.80 4.52
C ILE A 101 -7.17 -15.04 5.36
N LEU A 102 -8.42 -15.25 5.73
CA LEU A 102 -8.83 -16.38 6.53
C LEU A 102 -9.51 -17.41 5.65
N GLU A 103 -9.08 -18.65 5.80
CA GLU A 103 -9.66 -19.74 5.06
C GLU A 103 -11.15 -19.87 5.38
N GLY A 104 -11.96 -20.03 4.34
CA GLY A 104 -13.40 -20.18 4.50
C GLY A 104 -14.17 -18.88 4.62
N THR A 105 -13.52 -17.74 4.59
CA THR A 105 -14.21 -16.46 4.59
C THR A 105 -14.05 -15.78 3.23
N GLU A 106 -15.13 -15.19 2.75
CA GLU A 106 -15.10 -14.41 1.51
C GLU A 106 -14.97 -12.92 1.78
N GLN A 107 -15.10 -12.53 3.03
CA GLN A 107 -15.11 -11.13 3.40
C GLN A 107 -13.71 -10.67 3.76
N GLU A 108 -13.20 -9.71 2.99
CA GLU A 108 -11.94 -9.06 3.26
C GLU A 108 -12.21 -7.76 4.01
N LEU A 109 -11.63 -7.62 5.19
CA LEU A 109 -11.74 -6.41 5.97
C LEU A 109 -10.41 -5.68 5.97
N PHE A 110 -10.30 -4.70 5.08
CA PHE A 110 -9.07 -3.91 4.96
C PHE A 110 -9.05 -2.80 6.00
N ARG A 111 -7.93 -2.67 6.70
CA ARG A 111 -7.72 -1.62 7.68
C ARG A 111 -6.41 -0.92 7.41
N LEU A 112 -6.33 0.33 7.79
CA LEU A 112 -5.14 1.14 7.55
C LEU A 112 -3.95 0.62 8.33
N VAL A 113 -2.85 0.42 7.63
CA VAL A 113 -1.54 0.14 8.23
C VAL A 113 -0.78 1.44 8.42
N LYS A 114 -0.69 2.25 7.36
CA LYS A 114 0.03 3.51 7.42
C LYS A 114 -0.35 4.44 6.26
N GLU A 115 -0.36 5.73 6.53
CA GLU A 115 -0.42 6.76 5.51
C GLU A 115 0.99 7.31 5.29
N ILE A 116 1.42 7.40 4.05
CA ILE A 116 2.77 7.81 3.67
C ILE A 116 2.68 9.07 2.82
N GLU A 117 3.24 10.16 3.32
CA GLU A 117 3.25 11.42 2.59
C GLU A 117 4.15 11.32 1.35
N LEU A 118 3.72 11.93 0.25
CA LEU A 118 4.51 11.97 -0.98
C LEU A 118 5.51 13.13 -0.93
N ASP A 119 6.38 13.10 0.06
CA ASP A 119 7.44 14.08 0.21
C ASP A 119 8.67 13.40 0.80
N ILE A 120 9.68 14.20 1.11
CA ILE A 120 10.95 13.69 1.64
C ILE A 120 10.80 13.04 3.03
N HIS A 121 9.68 13.23 3.70
CA HIS A 121 9.45 12.63 5.02
C HIS A 121 8.87 11.21 4.90
N GLY A 122 8.13 10.93 3.83
CA GLY A 122 7.51 9.63 3.62
C GLY A 122 8.32 8.71 2.70
N PHE A 123 8.86 9.27 1.63
CA PHE A 123 9.56 8.50 0.61
C PHE A 123 10.99 8.96 0.44
N SER A 124 11.87 8.01 0.15
CA SER A 124 13.26 8.30 -0.20
C SER A 124 13.56 7.76 -1.58
N LEU A 125 14.42 8.46 -2.32
CA LEU A 125 14.85 8.00 -3.63
C LEU A 125 15.83 6.86 -3.49
N ASP A 126 15.56 5.76 -4.16
CA ASP A 126 16.50 4.66 -4.30
C ASP A 126 17.37 4.93 -5.54
N PRO A 127 18.66 5.21 -5.36
CA PRO A 127 19.52 5.55 -6.50
C PRO A 127 19.72 4.38 -7.45
N ASN A 128 19.55 3.15 -7.00
CA ASN A 128 19.76 1.98 -7.85
C ASN A 128 18.61 1.75 -8.81
N SER A 129 17.38 1.92 -8.34
CA SER A 129 16.18 1.69 -9.16
C SER A 129 15.58 2.96 -9.73
N GLY A 130 15.95 4.13 -9.21
CA GLY A 130 15.32 5.38 -9.58
C GLY A 130 13.92 5.56 -9.03
N LEU A 131 13.51 4.69 -8.13
CA LEU A 131 12.19 4.72 -7.54
C LEU A 131 12.22 5.40 -6.18
N TYR A 132 11.10 6.02 -5.83
CA TYR A 132 10.90 6.48 -4.47
C TYR A 132 10.36 5.33 -3.64
N THR A 133 10.98 5.07 -2.51
CA THR A 133 10.63 3.95 -1.65
C THR A 133 10.29 4.39 -0.25
N ALA A 134 9.39 3.66 0.38
CA ALA A 134 9.06 3.83 1.78
C ALA A 134 8.97 2.45 2.42
N ARG A 135 9.57 2.29 3.58
CA ARG A 135 9.51 1.03 4.33
C ARG A 135 8.50 1.18 5.44
N VAL A 136 7.52 0.28 5.47
CA VAL A 136 6.48 0.26 6.48
C VAL A 136 6.66 -0.97 7.33
N PHE A 137 6.76 -0.77 8.63
CA PHE A 137 6.87 -1.86 9.59
C PHE A 137 5.47 -2.31 9.97
N ASP A 138 5.11 -3.51 9.55
CA ASP A 138 3.79 -4.08 9.86
C ASP A 138 3.94 -5.14 10.94
N ASP A 139 3.49 -4.80 12.13
CA ASP A 139 3.48 -5.69 13.28
C ASP A 139 2.07 -6.16 13.62
N GLY A 140 1.14 -5.98 12.69
CA GLY A 140 -0.25 -6.36 12.91
C GLY A 140 -1.12 -5.24 13.48
N THR A 141 -0.55 -4.12 13.87
CA THR A 141 -1.32 -2.98 14.39
C THR A 141 -2.19 -2.40 13.27
N ARG A 142 -3.44 -2.11 13.60
CA ARG A 142 -4.40 -1.56 12.66
C ARG A 142 -5.15 -0.38 13.27
N TYR A 143 -5.53 0.54 12.42
CA TYR A 143 -6.27 1.72 12.85
C TYR A 143 -7.74 1.52 12.51
N ALA A 144 -8.55 1.27 13.53
CA ALA A 144 -9.95 0.89 13.35
C ALA A 144 -10.80 1.97 12.66
N SER A 145 -10.43 3.23 12.84
CA SER A 145 -11.16 4.35 12.24
C SER A 145 -10.92 4.52 10.75
N SER A 146 -10.06 3.69 10.16
CA SER A 146 -9.58 3.86 8.80
C SER A 146 -9.98 2.72 7.90
N ILE A 147 -11.14 2.19 8.10
CA ILE A 147 -11.69 1.17 7.21
C ILE A 147 -12.06 1.85 5.90
N SER A 148 -11.59 1.30 4.83
CA SER A 148 -11.87 1.80 3.51
C SER A 148 -13.25 1.36 3.01
#